data_63cbe4d5ca0b7ef74128148f5ec9f24d
#
_entry.id   63cbe4d5ca0b7ef74128148f5ec9f24d
#
_cell.length_a   1.000
_cell.length_b   1.000
_cell.length_c   1.000
_cell.angle_alpha   90.00
_cell.angle_beta   90.00
_cell.angle_gamma   90.00
#
_symmetry.space_group_name_H-M   'P 1'
#
loop_
_entity.id
_entity.type
_entity.pdbx_description
1 polymer ?
#
loop_
_entity_poly.entity_id
_entity_poly.type
_entity_poly.pdbx_seq_one_letter_code
_entity_poly.pdbx_strand_id
1 'polypeptide(L)'
;MQENRAFDHYFGTMHGVRGFQDPNVMVSNNTGQSVFHQPVDKTILSPAPPKDVHELQPFYLNWKGGDWKEKTQCMLAGVNDWVFNHAAWNNGENDHWALRNSVYSLGYFKEDEIPVQWNLADSFTVGDMYYESIIASTDPNRVAFFASTINPQHGSTVEGSNKHMGGPVLNNHASDGCQLAANGGPLSCMPLRWKTVPEYLQDAGISWQVYQDEDNFGDDPLAFFTQYKESSKHKGELAKRGTSYVGLKKFYEDARDGNLPEVSYIVAPENLSEHPPFMPKDGAWIQRKVAEAVMNGKDWDSTALIFSYDETGGWADHVMSPHPPRSEKGEWMVDPFLNFKGIQPIGPGYRLPFYIVSPWTRGGHVFTEHAAHESQTMFLEKWAEAHGKGFQSKEIPTWRRQQLSDLVNAFDSVSYTHLTLPT
;
A
#
# COMPACT_ATOMS: atom_id res chain seq x y z
N MET A 1 -7.07 1.84 -4.08
CA MET A 1 -6.21 1.50 -2.90
C MET A 1 -7.11 1.40 -1.69
N GLN A 2 -6.95 0.35 -0.89
CA GLN A 2 -7.66 0.08 0.38
C GLN A 2 -6.71 0.32 1.54
N GLU A 3 -7.18 0.09 2.77
CA GLU A 3 -6.45 0.47 3.98
C GLU A 3 -6.10 -0.68 4.91
N ASN A 4 -4.91 -0.56 5.50
CA ASN A 4 -4.50 -1.12 6.78
C ASN A 4 -4.54 -2.65 6.87
N ARG A 5 -3.98 -3.39 5.88
CA ARG A 5 -3.90 -4.85 5.93
C ARG A 5 -2.56 -5.37 5.41
N ALA A 6 -1.94 -6.29 6.15
CA ALA A 6 -0.73 -6.97 5.73
C ALA A 6 -1.03 -8.19 4.84
N PHE A 7 -0.04 -8.63 4.07
CA PHE A 7 -0.18 -9.80 3.19
C PHE A 7 -0.49 -11.08 3.98
N ASP A 8 0.28 -11.39 5.01
CA ASP A 8 0.06 -12.58 5.83
C ASP A 8 -1.29 -12.57 6.55
N HIS A 9 -1.77 -11.40 6.94
CA HIS A 9 -3.08 -11.26 7.57
C HIS A 9 -4.23 -11.73 6.67
N TYR A 10 -4.11 -11.51 5.35
CA TYR A 10 -5.11 -11.90 4.35
C TYR A 10 -4.77 -13.21 3.65
N PHE A 11 -3.55 -13.36 3.17
CA PHE A 11 -3.15 -14.42 2.26
C PHE A 11 -2.08 -15.37 2.83
N GLY A 12 -1.76 -15.27 4.12
CA GLY A 12 -0.76 -16.13 4.76
C GLY A 12 -1.05 -17.63 4.65
N THR A 13 -2.31 -18.03 4.44
CA THR A 13 -2.71 -19.43 4.22
C THR A 13 -3.02 -19.78 2.77
N MET A 14 -2.88 -18.83 1.83
CA MET A 14 -3.15 -19.06 0.40
C MET A 14 -2.11 -20.01 -0.19
N HIS A 15 -2.54 -20.89 -1.08
CA HIS A 15 -1.63 -21.80 -1.77
C HIS A 15 -0.84 -21.09 -2.87
N GLY A 16 0.40 -21.52 -3.05
CA GLY A 16 1.28 -21.03 -4.13
C GLY A 16 2.01 -19.73 -3.84
N VAL A 17 1.61 -18.98 -2.83
CA VAL A 17 2.29 -17.75 -2.40
C VAL A 17 3.32 -18.02 -1.29
N ARG A 18 4.20 -17.07 -1.03
CA ARG A 18 5.06 -17.07 0.16
C ARG A 18 4.23 -16.70 1.40
N GLY A 19 3.47 -17.67 1.91
CA GLY A 19 2.65 -17.58 3.10
C GLY A 19 3.26 -18.32 4.29
N PHE A 20 2.43 -18.81 5.22
CA PHE A 20 2.91 -19.54 6.41
C PHE A 20 3.59 -20.88 6.11
N GLN A 21 3.55 -21.34 4.86
CA GLN A 21 4.27 -22.53 4.39
C GLN A 21 5.56 -22.18 3.62
N ASP A 22 6.02 -20.93 3.66
CA ASP A 22 7.26 -20.52 3.01
C ASP A 22 8.44 -21.35 3.53
N PRO A 23 9.12 -22.16 2.67
CA PRO A 23 10.27 -22.94 3.09
C PRO A 23 11.51 -22.07 3.38
N ASN A 24 11.51 -20.81 2.94
CA ASN A 24 12.61 -19.85 3.08
C ASN A 24 12.32 -18.79 4.13
N VAL A 25 11.52 -19.13 5.15
CA VAL A 25 11.22 -18.20 6.24
C VAL A 25 12.52 -17.72 6.93
N MET A 26 12.58 -16.44 7.19
CA MET A 26 13.73 -15.83 7.88
C MET A 26 13.88 -16.39 9.28
N VAL A 27 15.13 -16.60 9.71
CA VAL A 27 15.51 -16.95 11.07
C VAL A 27 16.13 -15.74 11.74
N SER A 28 15.54 -15.28 12.85
CA SER A 28 16.09 -14.16 13.61
C SER A 28 17.42 -14.55 14.27
N ASN A 29 18.42 -13.70 14.12
CA ASN A 29 19.71 -13.86 14.80
C ASN A 29 19.58 -13.68 16.32
N ASN A 30 18.58 -12.96 16.80
CA ASN A 30 18.36 -12.72 18.22
C ASN A 30 17.81 -13.93 18.94
N THR A 31 16.91 -14.68 18.29
CA THR A 31 16.20 -15.81 18.90
C THR A 31 16.71 -17.17 18.42
N GLY A 32 17.34 -17.23 17.24
CA GLY A 32 17.71 -18.48 16.57
C GLY A 32 16.51 -19.28 16.05
N GLN A 33 15.32 -18.68 16.05
CA GLN A 33 14.08 -19.28 15.56
C GLN A 33 13.53 -18.53 14.34
N SER A 34 12.62 -19.15 13.61
CA SER A 34 11.94 -18.46 12.51
C SER A 34 11.15 -17.26 13.03
N VAL A 35 10.99 -16.22 12.22
CA VAL A 35 10.22 -15.01 12.56
C VAL A 35 8.74 -15.28 12.85
N PHE A 36 8.26 -16.50 12.64
CA PHE A 36 6.94 -16.90 13.12
C PHE A 36 6.89 -17.05 14.65
N HIS A 37 8.05 -17.20 15.32
CA HIS A 37 8.17 -17.27 16.77
C HIS A 37 8.48 -15.87 17.32
N GLN A 38 7.43 -15.14 17.67
CA GLN A 38 7.54 -13.76 18.14
C GLN A 38 7.61 -13.70 19.66
N PRO A 39 8.70 -13.21 20.26
CA PRO A 39 8.83 -13.08 21.71
C PRO A 39 7.78 -12.12 22.26
N VAL A 40 7.35 -12.33 23.50
CA VAL A 40 6.39 -11.48 24.20
C VAL A 40 6.96 -10.94 25.51
N ASP A 41 6.66 -9.68 25.80
CA ASP A 41 6.93 -9.06 27.10
C ASP A 41 5.64 -8.88 27.89
N LYS A 42 5.51 -9.61 28.98
CA LYS A 42 4.32 -9.61 29.85
C LYS A 42 4.07 -8.28 30.53
N THR A 43 5.07 -7.41 30.59
CA THR A 43 4.97 -6.12 31.27
C THR A 43 4.43 -5.02 30.37
N ILE A 44 4.52 -5.19 29.05
CA ILE A 44 4.18 -4.16 28.06
C ILE A 44 2.82 -4.44 27.40
N LEU A 45 2.42 -5.73 27.30
CA LEU A 45 1.26 -6.13 26.52
C LEU A 45 -0.04 -6.05 27.32
N SER A 46 -1.08 -5.54 26.66
CA SER A 46 -2.45 -5.53 27.17
C SER A 46 -3.39 -6.13 26.11
N PRO A 47 -4.08 -7.26 26.41
CA PRO A 47 -4.02 -8.01 27.66
C PRO A 47 -2.68 -8.72 27.87
N ALA A 48 -2.25 -8.83 29.11
CA ALA A 48 -1.03 -9.57 29.44
C ALA A 48 -1.20 -11.06 29.09
N PRO A 49 -0.23 -11.69 28.43
CA PRO A 49 -0.26 -13.11 28.14
C PRO A 49 -0.20 -13.94 29.45
N PRO A 50 -0.66 -15.20 29.44
CA PRO A 50 -0.46 -16.11 30.55
C PRO A 50 1.00 -16.20 31.01
N LYS A 51 1.24 -16.51 32.28
CA LYS A 51 2.60 -16.44 32.89
C LYS A 51 3.65 -17.36 32.25
N ASP A 52 3.20 -18.42 31.62
CA ASP A 52 4.01 -19.45 30.95
C ASP A 52 4.16 -19.23 29.44
N VAL A 53 3.51 -18.24 28.87
CA VAL A 53 3.66 -17.88 27.46
C VAL A 53 4.85 -16.92 27.29
N HIS A 54 5.84 -17.29 26.50
CA HIS A 54 7.05 -16.51 26.22
C HIS A 54 7.17 -16.07 24.77
N GLU A 55 6.39 -16.68 23.89
CA GLU A 55 6.32 -16.39 22.46
C GLU A 55 4.89 -16.55 21.94
N LEU A 56 4.62 -15.94 20.80
CA LEU A 56 3.40 -16.12 20.02
C LEU A 56 3.76 -16.50 18.58
N GLN A 57 2.84 -17.20 17.93
CA GLN A 57 2.91 -17.53 16.50
C GLN A 57 1.69 -16.98 15.79
N PRO A 58 1.70 -16.87 14.46
CA PRO A 58 0.49 -16.53 13.70
C PRO A 58 -0.69 -17.40 14.10
N PHE A 59 -1.83 -16.78 14.34
CA PHE A 59 -3.01 -17.48 14.82
C PHE A 59 -4.27 -17.07 14.06
N TYR A 60 -5.15 -18.05 13.83
CA TYR A 60 -6.41 -17.84 13.15
C TYR A 60 -7.38 -17.06 14.02
N LEU A 61 -7.82 -15.89 13.54
CA LEU A 61 -8.69 -14.99 14.32
C LEU A 61 -10.07 -15.59 14.62
N ASN A 62 -10.67 -16.25 13.65
CA ASN A 62 -12.02 -16.83 13.80
C ASN A 62 -12.02 -18.26 14.34
N TRP A 63 -11.06 -18.63 15.20
CA TRP A 63 -10.95 -19.99 15.71
C TRP A 63 -12.18 -20.49 16.51
N LYS A 64 -13.02 -19.58 17.04
CA LYS A 64 -14.25 -19.92 17.72
C LYS A 64 -15.45 -20.12 16.80
N GLY A 65 -15.39 -19.62 15.57
CA GLY A 65 -16.50 -19.68 14.62
C GLY A 65 -17.75 -18.87 15.04
N GLY A 66 -18.86 -19.06 14.32
CA GLY A 66 -20.14 -18.41 14.61
C GLY A 66 -20.03 -16.88 14.64
N ASP A 67 -20.69 -16.23 15.61
CA ASP A 67 -20.70 -14.76 15.76
C ASP A 67 -19.32 -14.14 16.00
N TRP A 68 -18.33 -14.95 16.37
CA TRP A 68 -16.95 -14.51 16.54
C TRP A 68 -16.32 -14.04 15.23
N LYS A 69 -16.74 -14.63 14.11
CA LYS A 69 -16.30 -14.28 12.76
C LYS A 69 -16.45 -12.78 12.46
N GLU A 70 -17.58 -12.19 12.79
CA GLU A 70 -17.77 -10.75 12.55
C GLU A 70 -17.02 -9.87 13.54
N LYS A 71 -16.96 -10.29 14.81
CA LYS A 71 -16.28 -9.52 15.86
C LYS A 71 -14.78 -9.38 15.64
N THR A 72 -14.13 -10.36 15.00
CA THR A 72 -12.70 -10.30 14.70
C THR A 72 -12.39 -9.39 13.51
N GLN A 73 -13.36 -9.10 12.66
CA GLN A 73 -13.13 -8.24 11.49
C GLN A 73 -13.02 -6.75 11.82
N CYS A 74 -13.61 -6.29 12.92
CA CYS A 74 -13.57 -4.87 13.31
C CYS A 74 -12.44 -4.53 14.30
N MET A 75 -11.54 -5.47 14.60
CA MET A 75 -10.47 -5.27 15.57
C MET A 75 -9.26 -4.56 14.97
N LEU A 76 -8.56 -3.80 15.82
CA LEU A 76 -7.24 -3.26 15.53
C LEU A 76 -6.17 -4.33 15.80
N ALA A 77 -5.13 -4.36 14.96
CA ALA A 77 -3.94 -5.19 15.20
C ALA A 77 -3.02 -4.53 16.22
N GLY A 78 -2.63 -3.32 15.91
CA GLY A 78 -1.68 -2.53 16.69
C GLY A 78 -1.57 -1.13 16.11
N VAL A 79 -0.41 -0.52 16.28
CA VAL A 79 -0.08 0.81 15.76
C VAL A 79 0.81 0.66 14.51
N ASN A 80 0.53 1.45 13.51
CA ASN A 80 1.15 1.39 12.17
C ASN A 80 2.00 2.62 11.84
N ASP A 81 2.40 3.39 12.84
CA ASP A 81 3.26 4.55 12.63
C ASP A 81 4.75 4.17 12.48
N TRP A 82 5.57 5.13 12.16
CA TRP A 82 7.02 5.00 12.03
C TRP A 82 7.67 4.30 13.23
N VAL A 83 7.29 4.69 14.44
CA VAL A 83 7.95 4.19 15.66
C VAL A 83 7.66 2.72 15.88
N PHE A 84 6.40 2.32 15.80
CA PHE A 84 5.99 0.94 16.07
C PHE A 84 6.40 -0.02 14.96
N ASN A 85 6.33 0.42 13.69
CA ASN A 85 6.80 -0.40 12.57
C ASN A 85 8.31 -0.62 12.62
N HIS A 86 9.12 0.42 12.90
CA HIS A 86 10.56 0.25 13.06
C HIS A 86 10.94 -0.56 14.31
N ALA A 87 10.15 -0.45 15.38
CA ALA A 87 10.34 -1.29 16.56
C ALA A 87 10.08 -2.77 16.27
N ALA A 88 9.03 -3.09 15.47
CA ALA A 88 8.73 -4.44 15.02
C ALA A 88 9.80 -4.97 14.06
N TRP A 89 10.28 -4.12 13.16
CA TRP A 89 11.38 -4.42 12.23
C TRP A 89 12.68 -4.80 12.95
N ASN A 90 13.00 -4.17 14.09
CA ASN A 90 14.12 -4.49 14.95
C ASN A 90 15.46 -4.66 14.21
N ASN A 91 15.88 -3.65 13.47
CA ASN A 91 17.12 -3.66 12.67
C ASN A 91 17.20 -4.79 11.60
N GLY A 92 16.08 -5.22 11.10
CA GLY A 92 15.98 -6.27 10.08
C GLY A 92 15.71 -7.67 10.61
N GLU A 93 15.62 -7.86 11.92
CA GLU A 93 15.34 -9.17 12.52
C GLU A 93 13.85 -9.56 12.45
N ASN A 94 12.95 -8.60 12.29
CA ASN A 94 11.49 -8.79 12.15
C ASN A 94 10.86 -9.67 13.26
N ASP A 95 11.38 -9.56 14.45
CA ASP A 95 11.05 -10.44 15.57
C ASP A 95 10.40 -9.74 16.77
N HIS A 96 9.98 -8.47 16.62
CA HIS A 96 9.42 -7.69 17.72
C HIS A 96 7.95 -7.28 17.54
N TRP A 97 7.17 -7.92 16.65
CA TRP A 97 5.76 -7.61 16.47
C TRP A 97 4.95 -7.76 17.76
N ALA A 98 4.96 -8.94 18.37
CA ALA A 98 4.25 -9.17 19.63
C ALA A 98 4.89 -8.46 20.82
N LEU A 99 6.19 -8.16 20.75
CA LEU A 99 6.95 -7.54 21.84
C LEU A 99 6.78 -6.02 21.87
N ARG A 100 6.71 -5.36 20.71
CA ARG A 100 6.75 -3.90 20.60
C ARG A 100 5.50 -3.28 19.96
N ASN A 101 4.67 -4.08 19.31
CA ASN A 101 3.42 -3.61 18.74
C ASN A 101 2.22 -4.18 19.51
N SER A 102 1.70 -5.34 19.13
CA SER A 102 0.53 -5.95 19.77
C SER A 102 0.55 -7.46 19.60
N VAL A 103 -0.01 -8.18 20.56
CA VAL A 103 -0.25 -9.63 20.45
C VAL A 103 -1.23 -9.94 19.30
N TYR A 104 -2.10 -9.02 18.94
CA TYR A 104 -3.07 -9.19 17.86
C TYR A 104 -2.46 -9.04 16.48
N SER A 105 -1.27 -8.43 16.36
CA SER A 105 -0.59 -8.25 15.08
C SER A 105 -0.35 -9.55 14.31
N LEU A 106 -0.27 -10.67 14.99
CA LEU A 106 -0.06 -12.00 14.40
C LEU A 106 -1.35 -12.70 13.94
N GLY A 107 -2.50 -12.04 14.09
CA GLY A 107 -3.80 -12.60 13.71
C GLY A 107 -3.99 -12.64 12.19
N TYR A 108 -4.59 -13.73 11.67
CA TYR A 108 -4.89 -13.84 10.25
C TYR A 108 -6.31 -14.34 9.99
N PHE A 109 -6.79 -14.05 8.78
CA PHE A 109 -8.02 -14.59 8.20
C PHE A 109 -7.74 -15.77 7.27
N LYS A 110 -8.81 -16.45 6.87
CA LYS A 110 -8.83 -17.44 5.81
C LYS A 110 -9.84 -17.04 4.75
N GLU A 111 -9.93 -17.82 3.69
CA GLU A 111 -10.87 -17.61 2.59
C GLU A 111 -12.31 -17.33 3.05
N ASP A 112 -12.80 -18.05 4.06
CA ASP A 112 -14.18 -17.93 4.54
C ASP A 112 -14.54 -16.55 5.12
N GLU A 113 -13.55 -15.79 5.59
CA GLU A 113 -13.76 -14.45 6.15
C GLU A 113 -13.67 -13.36 5.08
N ILE A 114 -12.85 -13.57 4.06
CA ILE A 114 -12.54 -12.59 3.01
C ILE A 114 -12.71 -13.19 1.60
N PRO A 115 -13.87 -13.82 1.30
CA PRO A 115 -14.03 -14.60 0.07
C PRO A 115 -13.91 -13.77 -1.21
N VAL A 116 -14.24 -12.48 -1.20
CA VAL A 116 -14.12 -11.63 -2.39
C VAL A 116 -12.67 -11.33 -2.70
N GLN A 117 -11.90 -10.86 -1.72
CA GLN A 117 -10.48 -10.58 -1.87
C GLN A 117 -9.73 -11.85 -2.27
N TRP A 118 -10.04 -12.97 -1.61
CA TRP A 118 -9.43 -14.27 -1.90
C TRP A 118 -9.72 -14.73 -3.33
N ASN A 119 -10.99 -14.75 -3.74
CA ASN A 119 -11.37 -15.20 -5.08
C ASN A 119 -10.79 -14.30 -6.19
N LEU A 120 -10.70 -12.98 -5.97
CA LEU A 120 -10.06 -12.09 -6.94
C LEU A 120 -8.55 -12.40 -7.06
N ALA A 121 -7.87 -12.59 -5.93
CA ALA A 121 -6.46 -12.93 -5.91
C ALA A 121 -6.17 -14.31 -6.56
N ASP A 122 -6.98 -15.33 -6.24
CA ASP A 122 -6.82 -16.71 -6.74
C ASP A 122 -7.21 -16.87 -8.22
N SER A 123 -8.16 -16.08 -8.71
CA SER A 123 -8.62 -16.15 -10.09
C SER A 123 -7.78 -15.37 -11.09
N PHE A 124 -7.04 -14.38 -10.61
CA PHE A 124 -6.21 -13.48 -11.43
C PHE A 124 -4.75 -13.55 -10.99
N THR A 125 -3.99 -12.46 -11.09
CA THR A 125 -2.59 -12.45 -10.63
C THR A 125 -2.51 -11.80 -9.25
N VAL A 126 -2.01 -12.55 -8.26
CA VAL A 126 -1.65 -12.04 -6.93
C VAL A 126 -0.17 -11.75 -6.86
N GLY A 127 0.22 -10.61 -6.28
CA GLY A 127 1.62 -10.28 -6.03
C GLY A 127 2.00 -10.62 -4.59
N ASP A 128 2.90 -11.57 -4.40
CA ASP A 128 3.33 -12.00 -3.06
C ASP A 128 4.62 -11.34 -2.57
N MET A 129 5.11 -10.34 -3.33
CA MET A 129 6.28 -9.52 -3.02
C MET A 129 6.01 -8.03 -3.28
N TYR A 130 4.77 -7.59 -3.01
CA TYR A 130 4.39 -6.18 -3.07
C TYR A 130 4.43 -5.56 -1.67
N TYR A 131 5.16 -4.45 -1.52
CA TYR A 131 5.48 -3.83 -0.24
C TYR A 131 4.88 -2.43 -0.09
N GLU A 132 4.62 -2.02 1.15
CA GLU A 132 4.47 -0.60 1.44
C GLU A 132 5.75 0.16 1.07
N SER A 133 5.61 1.38 0.59
CA SER A 133 6.78 2.17 0.16
C SER A 133 7.57 2.77 1.32
N ILE A 134 6.88 3.06 2.41
CA ILE A 134 7.43 3.72 3.59
C ILE A 134 7.08 2.88 4.83
N ILE A 135 8.05 2.63 5.70
CA ILE A 135 7.83 1.95 7.00
C ILE A 135 7.13 2.93 7.94
N ALA A 136 5.88 3.26 7.63
CA ALA A 136 5.07 4.23 8.34
C ALA A 136 3.58 4.04 8.03
N SER A 137 2.75 5.01 8.43
CA SER A 137 1.30 4.98 8.33
C SER A 137 0.75 5.41 6.95
N THR A 138 -0.55 5.70 6.89
CA THR A 138 -1.37 6.00 5.71
C THR A 138 -0.82 7.15 4.85
N ASP A 139 -0.70 8.37 5.41
CA ASP A 139 -0.30 9.56 4.61
C ASP A 139 1.06 9.38 3.91
N PRO A 140 2.14 8.91 4.57
CA PRO A 140 3.41 8.65 3.89
C PRO A 140 3.26 7.70 2.70
N ASN A 141 2.53 6.59 2.86
CA ASN A 141 2.37 5.60 1.81
C ASN A 141 1.47 6.07 0.67
N ARG A 142 0.39 6.78 0.95
CA ARG A 142 -0.47 7.37 -0.08
C ARG A 142 0.22 8.51 -0.82
N VAL A 143 1.02 9.32 -0.13
CA VAL A 143 1.88 10.33 -0.79
C VAL A 143 2.91 9.66 -1.69
N ALA A 144 3.55 8.57 -1.25
CA ALA A 144 4.46 7.81 -2.12
C ALA A 144 3.73 7.22 -3.34
N PHE A 145 2.50 6.73 -3.19
CA PHE A 145 1.68 6.23 -4.29
C PHE A 145 1.34 7.31 -5.33
N PHE A 146 0.88 8.49 -4.89
CA PHE A 146 0.46 9.56 -5.80
C PHE A 146 1.60 10.47 -6.28
N ALA A 147 2.76 10.44 -5.62
CA ALA A 147 3.86 11.37 -5.90
C ALA A 147 5.25 10.74 -5.83
N SER A 148 5.35 9.41 -5.73
CA SER A 148 6.56 8.59 -5.84
C SER A 148 7.66 8.87 -4.82
N THR A 149 7.44 9.75 -3.85
CA THR A 149 8.40 10.08 -2.78
C THR A 149 7.70 10.79 -1.63
N ILE A 150 8.28 10.71 -0.45
CA ILE A 150 7.88 11.50 0.72
C ILE A 150 8.79 12.71 0.95
N ASN A 151 9.67 13.02 0.02
CA ASN A 151 10.64 14.13 0.08
C ASN A 151 11.46 14.11 1.39
N PRO A 152 12.26 13.07 1.66
CA PRO A 152 13.06 12.98 2.88
C PRO A 152 14.07 14.12 2.98
N GLN A 153 14.29 14.66 4.19
CA GLN A 153 15.11 15.87 4.40
C GLN A 153 16.58 15.72 4.05
N HIS A 154 17.13 14.52 4.17
CA HIS A 154 18.54 14.26 3.96
C HIS A 154 18.74 13.28 2.82
N GLY A 155 19.28 13.81 1.74
CA GLY A 155 19.74 12.99 0.63
C GLY A 155 18.65 12.54 -0.34
N SER A 156 17.51 13.26 -0.39
CA SER A 156 16.58 13.08 -1.50
C SER A 156 17.33 13.08 -2.82
N THR A 157 17.03 12.10 -3.67
CA THR A 157 17.58 12.03 -5.02
C THR A 157 16.91 13.00 -5.97
N VAL A 158 15.81 13.62 -5.53
CA VAL A 158 15.07 14.60 -6.32
C VAL A 158 15.75 15.94 -6.21
N GLU A 159 16.23 16.45 -7.34
CA GLU A 159 16.84 17.77 -7.42
C GLU A 159 15.83 18.85 -7.00
N GLY A 160 16.19 19.65 -6.00
CA GLY A 160 15.31 20.67 -5.43
C GLY A 160 14.33 20.18 -4.35
N SER A 161 14.32 18.88 -4.03
CA SER A 161 13.59 18.38 -2.88
C SER A 161 14.28 18.79 -1.59
N ASN A 162 13.65 19.68 -0.85
CA ASN A 162 14.17 20.23 0.37
C ASN A 162 13.01 20.88 1.15
N LYS A 163 13.32 21.59 2.26
CA LYS A 163 12.30 22.29 3.08
C LYS A 163 11.40 23.26 2.29
N HIS A 164 11.82 23.73 1.10
CA HIS A 164 11.00 24.60 0.26
C HIS A 164 9.94 23.84 -0.53
N MET A 165 10.09 22.52 -0.66
CA MET A 165 9.12 21.64 -1.33
C MET A 165 8.04 21.10 -0.38
N GLY A 166 8.08 21.44 0.92
CA GLY A 166 7.30 20.77 1.95
C GLY A 166 7.96 19.44 2.36
N GLY A 167 7.29 18.63 3.17
CA GLY A 167 7.83 17.32 3.59
C GLY A 167 9.07 17.41 4.47
N PRO A 168 9.64 16.33 4.96
CA PRO A 168 9.20 14.95 4.69
C PRO A 168 7.79 14.67 5.18
N VAL A 169 7.18 13.60 4.66
CA VAL A 169 5.89 13.11 5.16
C VAL A 169 6.14 11.77 5.85
N LEU A 170 6.19 11.77 7.17
CA LEU A 170 6.54 10.60 7.99
C LEU A 170 5.43 10.19 8.95
N ASN A 171 4.38 10.99 9.04
CA ASN A 171 3.26 10.72 9.92
C ASN A 171 1.98 11.28 9.31
N ASN A 172 0.83 10.80 9.77
CA ASN A 172 -0.46 11.33 9.36
C ASN A 172 -0.61 12.77 9.84
N HIS A 173 -0.73 13.71 8.90
CA HIS A 173 -0.84 15.14 9.19
C HIS A 173 -1.39 15.92 8.00
N ALA A 174 -2.70 16.01 7.91
CA ALA A 174 -3.39 16.68 6.79
C ALA A 174 -3.51 18.20 6.92
N SER A 175 -3.18 18.79 8.08
CA SER A 175 -3.34 20.22 8.31
C SER A 175 -2.18 21.04 7.77
N ASP A 176 -2.45 22.28 7.30
CA ASP A 176 -1.40 23.21 6.88
C ASP A 176 -0.47 23.58 8.04
N GLY A 177 0.81 23.69 7.74
CA GLY A 177 1.88 23.95 8.71
C GLY A 177 2.82 22.77 8.87
N CYS A 178 3.68 22.85 9.87
CA CYS A 178 4.66 21.79 10.16
C CYS A 178 4.34 21.08 11.47
N GLN A 179 4.24 19.76 11.41
CA GLN A 179 4.41 18.92 12.58
C GLN A 179 5.89 18.81 12.89
N LEU A 180 6.27 19.00 14.15
CA LEU A 180 7.66 18.97 14.57
C LEU A 180 8.02 17.63 15.24
N ALA A 181 9.21 17.15 14.93
CA ALA A 181 9.83 16.02 15.59
C ALA A 181 10.28 16.37 17.02
N ALA A 182 10.63 15.34 17.80
CA ALA A 182 11.14 15.51 19.17
C ALA A 182 12.42 16.37 19.25
N ASN A 183 13.24 16.39 18.18
CA ASN A 183 14.43 17.21 18.06
C ASN A 183 14.16 18.64 17.54
N GLY A 184 12.88 19.01 17.35
CA GLY A 184 12.46 20.30 16.81
C GLY A 184 12.56 20.42 15.28
N GLY A 185 13.02 19.38 14.58
CA GLY A 185 12.99 19.33 13.12
C GLY A 185 11.60 19.02 12.56
N PRO A 186 11.30 19.36 11.30
CA PRO A 186 10.00 19.09 10.71
C PRO A 186 9.81 17.61 10.40
N LEU A 187 8.66 17.06 10.78
CA LEU A 187 8.20 15.69 10.45
C LEU A 187 7.36 15.66 9.19
N SER A 188 6.40 16.56 9.12
CA SER A 188 5.51 16.74 7.97
C SER A 188 5.18 18.20 7.86
N CYS A 189 5.41 18.79 6.70
CA CYS A 189 5.11 20.20 6.45
C CYS A 189 4.20 20.33 5.24
N MET A 190 2.98 20.77 5.47
CA MET A 190 1.99 21.03 4.42
C MET A 190 1.92 22.53 4.09
N PRO A 191 1.59 22.93 2.86
CA PRO A 191 1.33 22.06 1.71
C PRO A 191 2.60 21.56 1.02
N LEU A 192 2.48 20.40 0.37
CA LEU A 192 3.54 19.78 -0.45
C LEU A 192 3.63 20.48 -1.82
N ARG A 193 4.79 20.35 -2.52
CA ARG A 193 5.05 21.15 -3.74
C ARG A 193 5.76 20.43 -4.87
N TRP A 194 6.20 19.19 -4.70
CA TRP A 194 6.79 18.44 -5.81
C TRP A 194 5.72 17.91 -6.75
N LYS A 195 6.11 17.42 -7.90
CA LYS A 195 5.20 17.01 -8.97
C LYS A 195 4.58 15.65 -8.67
N THR A 196 3.28 15.55 -8.82
CA THR A 196 2.51 14.32 -8.60
C THR A 196 2.42 13.48 -9.88
N VAL A 197 2.13 12.17 -9.72
CA VAL A 197 1.94 11.26 -10.85
C VAL A 197 0.80 11.74 -11.79
N PRO A 198 -0.37 12.17 -11.30
CA PRO A 198 -1.42 12.73 -12.16
C PRO A 198 -0.99 13.97 -12.96
N GLU A 199 -0.07 14.79 -12.44
CA GLU A 199 0.48 15.91 -13.23
C GLU A 199 1.39 15.43 -14.38
N TYR A 200 2.17 14.35 -14.15
CA TYR A 200 2.93 13.73 -15.23
C TYR A 200 2.00 13.15 -16.32
N LEU A 201 0.92 12.48 -15.91
CA LEU A 201 -0.11 11.98 -16.84
C LEU A 201 -0.72 13.13 -17.66
N GLN A 202 -1.11 14.22 -16.98
CA GLN A 202 -1.70 15.38 -17.64
C GLN A 202 -0.76 16.03 -18.66
N ASP A 203 0.53 16.20 -18.30
CA ASP A 203 1.54 16.77 -19.18
C ASP A 203 1.82 15.88 -20.41
N ALA A 204 1.68 14.56 -20.24
CA ALA A 204 1.79 13.59 -21.34
C ALA A 204 0.52 13.47 -22.20
N GLY A 205 -0.53 14.24 -21.88
CA GLY A 205 -1.81 14.17 -22.61
C GLY A 205 -2.60 12.88 -22.33
N ILE A 206 -2.37 12.25 -21.18
CA ILE A 206 -3.11 11.09 -20.70
C ILE A 206 -4.28 11.57 -19.85
N SER A 207 -5.48 11.10 -20.15
CA SER A 207 -6.67 11.43 -19.37
C SER A 207 -6.68 10.68 -18.03
N TRP A 208 -7.04 11.36 -16.96
CA TRP A 208 -7.08 10.76 -15.62
C TRP A 208 -8.18 11.37 -14.76
N GLN A 209 -8.62 10.64 -13.72
CA GLN A 209 -9.62 11.08 -12.75
C GLN A 209 -9.47 10.32 -11.45
N VAL A 210 -9.66 10.99 -10.31
CA VAL A 210 -9.91 10.38 -9.00
C VAL A 210 -11.42 10.29 -8.78
N TYR A 211 -11.92 9.09 -8.49
CA TYR A 211 -13.31 8.82 -8.14
C TYR A 211 -13.42 8.58 -6.64
N GLN A 212 -14.09 9.48 -5.97
CA GLN A 212 -14.34 9.42 -4.52
C GLN A 212 -15.69 10.06 -4.21
N ASP A 213 -16.41 9.54 -3.22
CA ASP A 213 -17.69 10.07 -2.76
C ASP A 213 -17.51 11.20 -1.74
N GLU A 214 -16.51 11.07 -0.88
CA GLU A 214 -16.20 11.97 0.22
C GLU A 214 -14.71 11.89 0.58
N ASP A 215 -14.23 12.81 1.43
CA ASP A 215 -12.91 12.69 2.02
C ASP A 215 -12.89 11.56 3.06
N ASN A 216 -11.88 10.71 2.97
CA ASN A 216 -11.62 9.64 3.91
C ASN A 216 -10.26 9.92 4.58
N PHE A 217 -10.24 10.61 5.70
CA PHE A 217 -9.05 10.96 6.49
C PHE A 217 -7.87 11.57 5.71
N GLY A 218 -8.10 12.12 4.51
CA GLY A 218 -7.02 12.58 3.64
C GLY A 218 -6.43 11.48 2.76
N ASP A 219 -7.13 10.39 2.54
CA ASP A 219 -6.74 9.27 1.67
C ASP A 219 -6.51 9.66 0.21
N ASP A 220 -7.00 10.84 -0.18
CA ASP A 220 -6.58 11.53 -1.40
C ASP A 220 -5.52 12.59 -1.08
N PRO A 221 -4.22 12.23 -1.04
CA PRO A 221 -3.16 13.14 -0.65
C PRO A 221 -2.88 14.24 -1.67
N LEU A 222 -3.52 14.22 -2.85
CA LEU A 222 -3.45 15.33 -3.80
C LEU A 222 -3.95 16.64 -3.18
N ALA A 223 -4.88 16.53 -2.21
CA ALA A 223 -5.34 17.67 -1.41
C ALA A 223 -4.23 18.32 -0.54
N PHE A 224 -3.12 17.62 -0.30
CA PHE A 224 -1.98 18.17 0.46
C PHE A 224 -1.08 19.06 -0.39
N PHE A 225 -1.17 18.97 -1.73
CA PHE A 225 -0.28 19.66 -2.65
C PHE A 225 -0.77 21.08 -3.01
N THR A 226 0.15 22.03 -2.98
CA THR A 226 -0.11 23.45 -3.30
C THR A 226 -0.82 23.62 -4.64
N GLN A 227 -0.38 22.89 -5.68
CA GLN A 227 -0.92 23.02 -7.03
C GLN A 227 -2.39 22.62 -7.12
N TYR A 228 -2.84 21.66 -6.33
CA TYR A 228 -4.27 21.29 -6.25
C TYR A 228 -5.06 22.29 -5.43
N LYS A 229 -4.52 22.78 -4.31
CA LYS A 229 -5.13 23.83 -3.50
C LYS A 229 -5.31 25.12 -4.30
N GLU A 230 -4.31 25.53 -5.06
CA GLU A 230 -4.43 26.72 -5.94
C GLU A 230 -5.41 26.46 -7.09
N SER A 231 -5.36 25.28 -7.73
CA SER A 231 -6.33 24.89 -8.77
C SER A 231 -7.77 24.95 -8.26
N SER A 232 -8.02 24.53 -7.03
CA SER A 232 -9.36 24.56 -6.42
C SER A 232 -9.93 25.98 -6.34
N LYS A 233 -9.10 26.99 -6.02
CA LYS A 233 -9.54 28.40 -5.96
C LYS A 233 -10.12 28.95 -7.27
N HIS A 234 -9.69 28.37 -8.39
CA HIS A 234 -10.08 28.79 -9.75
C HIS A 234 -10.92 27.75 -10.49
N LYS A 235 -11.35 26.68 -9.82
CA LYS A 235 -12.03 25.53 -10.42
C LYS A 235 -11.24 24.95 -11.60
N GLY A 236 -9.91 24.88 -11.45
CA GLY A 236 -8.99 24.42 -12.47
C GLY A 236 -9.03 22.90 -12.63
N GLU A 237 -8.42 22.40 -13.72
CA GLU A 237 -8.50 20.98 -14.12
C GLU A 237 -7.87 20.03 -13.09
N LEU A 238 -6.76 20.38 -12.44
CA LEU A 238 -6.15 19.53 -11.41
C LEU A 238 -7.13 19.25 -10.26
N ALA A 239 -7.79 20.30 -9.75
CA ALA A 239 -8.76 20.12 -8.66
C ALA A 239 -10.02 19.38 -9.11
N LYS A 240 -10.50 19.63 -10.32
CA LYS A 240 -11.67 18.92 -10.85
C LYS A 240 -11.44 17.43 -11.01
N ARG A 241 -10.23 17.04 -11.42
CA ARG A 241 -9.85 15.65 -11.62
C ARG A 241 -9.32 14.97 -10.37
N GLY A 242 -8.56 15.70 -9.56
CA GLY A 242 -7.85 15.13 -8.42
C GLY A 242 -8.61 15.20 -7.11
N THR A 243 -9.22 16.32 -6.78
CA THR A 243 -9.74 16.57 -5.43
C THR A 243 -11.23 16.91 -5.37
N SER A 244 -11.98 16.60 -6.42
CA SER A 244 -13.44 16.76 -6.42
C SER A 244 -14.15 15.44 -6.16
N TYR A 245 -15.29 15.51 -5.51
CA TYR A 245 -16.12 14.35 -5.16
C TYR A 245 -17.08 14.02 -6.32
N VAL A 246 -16.52 13.43 -7.40
CA VAL A 246 -17.34 13.04 -8.58
C VAL A 246 -18.17 11.79 -8.32
N GLY A 247 -17.84 11.03 -7.28
CA GLY A 247 -18.61 9.91 -6.77
C GLY A 247 -18.33 8.57 -7.46
N LEU A 248 -18.48 7.50 -6.69
CA LEU A 248 -18.35 6.12 -7.19
C LEU A 248 -19.46 5.76 -8.18
N LYS A 249 -20.65 6.37 -8.05
CA LYS A 249 -21.73 6.20 -9.04
C LYS A 249 -21.27 6.59 -10.44
N LYS A 250 -20.53 7.71 -10.56
CA LYS A 250 -19.96 8.15 -11.82
C LYS A 250 -18.97 7.15 -12.39
N PHE A 251 -18.12 6.56 -11.53
CA PHE A 251 -17.21 5.50 -11.94
C PHE A 251 -17.96 4.30 -12.56
N TYR A 252 -19.03 3.83 -11.92
CA TYR A 252 -19.80 2.69 -12.41
C TYR A 252 -20.49 3.00 -13.75
N GLU A 253 -20.99 4.22 -13.93
CA GLU A 253 -21.58 4.69 -15.19
C GLU A 253 -20.52 4.76 -16.30
N ASP A 254 -19.35 5.35 -16.01
CA ASP A 254 -18.26 5.48 -16.97
C ASP A 254 -17.70 4.11 -17.40
N ALA A 255 -17.50 3.20 -16.44
CA ALA A 255 -17.04 1.83 -16.74
C ALA A 255 -18.04 1.11 -17.65
N ARG A 256 -19.34 1.15 -17.32
CA ARG A 256 -20.39 0.53 -18.13
C ARG A 256 -20.41 1.07 -19.56
N ASP A 257 -20.29 2.37 -19.72
CA ASP A 257 -20.50 3.06 -20.98
C ASP A 257 -19.22 3.20 -21.84
N GLY A 258 -18.06 2.79 -21.33
CA GLY A 258 -16.76 2.92 -22.00
C GLY A 258 -16.25 4.37 -22.00
N ASN A 259 -16.50 5.10 -20.92
CA ASN A 259 -16.14 6.49 -20.75
C ASN A 259 -15.10 6.71 -19.64
N LEU A 260 -14.50 5.65 -19.11
CA LEU A 260 -13.41 5.79 -18.15
C LEU A 260 -12.25 6.55 -18.79
N PRO A 261 -11.59 7.47 -18.07
CA PRO A 261 -10.32 8.02 -18.52
C PRO A 261 -9.27 6.91 -18.60
N GLU A 262 -8.19 7.19 -19.31
CA GLU A 262 -7.09 6.24 -19.49
C GLU A 262 -6.50 5.77 -18.14
N VAL A 263 -6.49 6.63 -17.12
CA VAL A 263 -6.10 6.28 -15.75
C VAL A 263 -7.17 6.72 -14.77
N SER A 264 -7.70 5.78 -14.00
CA SER A 264 -8.74 6.01 -13.00
C SER A 264 -8.23 5.60 -11.62
N TYR A 265 -8.25 6.53 -10.66
CA TYR A 265 -7.97 6.26 -9.26
C TYR A 265 -9.29 6.16 -8.50
N ILE A 266 -9.40 5.18 -7.62
CA ILE A 266 -10.57 5.00 -6.77
C ILE A 266 -10.13 5.11 -5.33
N VAL A 267 -10.73 6.06 -4.60
CA VAL A 267 -10.58 6.23 -3.16
C VAL A 267 -11.89 5.81 -2.51
N ALA A 268 -11.82 4.81 -1.63
CA ALA A 268 -12.99 4.31 -0.93
C ALA A 268 -13.46 5.33 0.12
N PRO A 269 -14.77 5.47 0.36
CA PRO A 269 -15.24 6.18 1.53
C PRO A 269 -14.84 5.41 2.81
N GLU A 270 -14.72 6.12 3.92
CA GLU A 270 -14.22 5.60 5.19
C GLU A 270 -14.81 4.24 5.58
N ASN A 271 -16.13 4.11 5.49
CA ASN A 271 -16.84 2.89 5.89
C ASN A 271 -16.65 1.68 4.94
N LEU A 272 -15.97 1.85 3.81
CA LEU A 272 -15.66 0.82 2.82
C LEU A 272 -14.15 0.65 2.61
N SER A 273 -13.31 1.32 3.40
CA SER A 273 -11.87 1.36 3.25
C SER A 273 -11.14 0.13 3.79
N GLU A 274 -11.76 -0.63 4.68
CA GLU A 274 -11.19 -1.72 5.49
C GLU A 274 -10.34 -1.25 6.68
N HIS A 275 -10.17 0.06 6.85
CA HIS A 275 -9.55 0.60 8.06
C HIS A 275 -10.40 0.23 9.30
N PRO A 276 -9.83 -0.42 10.32
CA PRO A 276 -10.59 -0.70 11.54
C PRO A 276 -11.16 0.58 12.21
N PRO A 277 -12.41 0.60 12.67
CA PRO A 277 -13.27 -0.56 12.94
C PRO A 277 -14.11 -1.07 11.74
N PHE A 278 -13.94 -0.50 10.55
CA PHE A 278 -14.63 -1.01 9.36
C PHE A 278 -14.06 -2.36 8.94
N MET A 279 -14.93 -3.21 8.46
CA MET A 279 -14.62 -4.63 8.30
C MET A 279 -14.12 -4.96 6.89
N PRO A 280 -13.26 -5.97 6.74
CA PRO A 280 -12.91 -6.51 5.42
C PRO A 280 -14.11 -6.83 4.52
N LYS A 281 -15.24 -7.25 5.09
CA LYS A 281 -16.47 -7.49 4.32
C LYS A 281 -17.08 -6.22 3.73
N ASP A 282 -16.88 -5.06 4.37
CA ASP A 282 -17.37 -3.78 3.88
C ASP A 282 -16.52 -3.33 2.67
N GLY A 283 -15.20 -3.46 2.77
CA GLY A 283 -14.30 -3.25 1.64
C GLY A 283 -14.48 -4.29 0.53
N ALA A 284 -14.80 -5.53 0.88
CA ALA A 284 -15.17 -6.56 -0.10
C ALA A 284 -16.36 -6.12 -0.97
N TRP A 285 -17.32 -5.41 -0.39
CA TRP A 285 -18.47 -4.89 -1.14
C TRP A 285 -18.03 -3.91 -2.25
N ILE A 286 -17.21 -2.91 -1.92
CA ILE A 286 -16.73 -1.95 -2.93
C ILE A 286 -15.81 -2.62 -3.95
N GLN A 287 -14.89 -3.49 -3.52
CA GLN A 287 -14.00 -4.21 -4.42
C GLN A 287 -14.77 -5.05 -5.43
N ARG A 288 -15.78 -5.78 -4.96
CA ARG A 288 -16.69 -6.53 -5.84
C ARG A 288 -17.43 -5.62 -6.81
N LYS A 289 -17.99 -4.49 -6.34
CA LYS A 289 -18.73 -3.55 -7.20
C LYS A 289 -17.85 -2.93 -8.27
N VAL A 290 -16.63 -2.55 -7.92
CA VAL A 290 -15.65 -2.02 -8.87
C VAL A 290 -15.24 -3.08 -9.89
N ALA A 291 -14.91 -4.29 -9.43
CA ALA A 291 -14.56 -5.41 -10.31
C ALA A 291 -15.71 -5.77 -11.25
N GLU A 292 -16.95 -5.91 -10.74
CA GLU A 292 -18.14 -6.17 -11.56
C GLU A 292 -18.37 -5.06 -12.62
N ALA A 293 -18.19 -3.79 -12.25
CA ALA A 293 -18.37 -2.67 -13.18
C ALA A 293 -17.34 -2.70 -14.32
N VAL A 294 -16.08 -2.96 -14.01
CA VAL A 294 -14.99 -3.04 -14.99
C VAL A 294 -15.15 -4.29 -15.87
N MET A 295 -15.35 -5.47 -15.26
CA MET A 295 -15.45 -6.75 -15.99
C MET A 295 -16.66 -6.81 -16.92
N ASN A 296 -17.76 -6.09 -16.62
CA ASN A 296 -18.94 -5.99 -17.47
C ASN A 296 -18.97 -4.71 -18.31
N GLY A 297 -17.94 -3.86 -18.18
CA GLY A 297 -17.81 -2.62 -18.93
C GLY A 297 -17.39 -2.85 -20.39
N LYS A 298 -17.60 -1.82 -21.23
CA LYS A 298 -17.30 -1.93 -22.68
C LYS A 298 -15.80 -2.08 -22.98
N ASP A 299 -14.94 -1.60 -22.10
CA ASP A 299 -13.48 -1.58 -22.32
C ASP A 299 -12.74 -2.66 -21.52
N TRP A 300 -13.47 -3.70 -21.03
CA TRP A 300 -12.87 -4.79 -20.27
C TRP A 300 -11.65 -5.40 -20.94
N ASP A 301 -11.73 -5.65 -22.26
CA ASP A 301 -10.66 -6.33 -23.00
C ASP A 301 -9.34 -5.54 -23.04
N SER A 302 -9.36 -4.27 -22.67
CA SER A 302 -8.19 -3.37 -22.62
C SER A 302 -7.96 -2.75 -21.25
N THR A 303 -8.58 -3.29 -20.19
CA THR A 303 -8.51 -2.72 -18.84
C THR A 303 -7.69 -3.60 -17.91
N ALA A 304 -6.85 -2.96 -17.09
CA ALA A 304 -6.22 -3.55 -15.93
C ALA A 304 -6.72 -2.85 -14.66
N LEU A 305 -7.33 -3.59 -13.75
CA LEU A 305 -7.80 -3.11 -12.45
C LEU A 305 -6.84 -3.62 -11.37
N ILE A 306 -6.15 -2.69 -10.70
CA ILE A 306 -5.16 -3.00 -9.65
C ILE A 306 -5.79 -2.74 -8.29
N PHE A 307 -5.80 -3.77 -7.45
CA PHE A 307 -6.11 -3.65 -6.03
C PHE A 307 -4.80 -3.66 -5.23
N SER A 308 -4.60 -2.64 -4.42
CA SER A 308 -3.47 -2.50 -3.50
C SER A 308 -3.95 -1.95 -2.17
N TYR A 309 -3.14 -2.14 -1.13
CA TYR A 309 -3.34 -1.56 0.20
C TYR A 309 -2.22 -0.56 0.46
N ASP A 310 -2.46 0.40 1.32
CA ASP A 310 -1.52 1.50 1.59
C ASP A 310 -0.40 1.08 2.55
N GLU A 311 -0.75 0.42 3.66
CA GLU A 311 0.18 -0.04 4.69
C GLU A 311 -0.44 -1.19 5.51
N THR A 312 0.29 -1.70 6.51
CA THR A 312 -0.06 -2.95 7.19
C THR A 312 -1.19 -2.86 8.21
N GLY A 313 -1.54 -1.67 8.72
CA GLY A 313 -2.48 -1.52 9.83
C GLY A 313 -1.97 -2.08 11.16
N GLY A 314 -0.66 -2.29 11.28
CA GLY A 314 -0.06 -2.93 12.45
C GLY A 314 -0.17 -4.46 12.46
N TRP A 315 -0.63 -5.09 11.37
CA TRP A 315 -0.58 -6.54 11.18
C TRP A 315 0.82 -6.98 10.75
N ALA A 316 1.29 -8.08 11.28
CA ALA A 316 2.60 -8.61 10.98
C ALA A 316 2.67 -9.26 9.59
N ASP A 317 3.86 -9.18 9.00
CA ASP A 317 4.24 -9.95 7.82
C ASP A 317 5.61 -10.59 8.03
N HIS A 318 5.78 -11.84 7.60
CA HIS A 318 7.01 -12.58 7.85
C HIS A 318 8.12 -12.32 6.82
N VAL A 319 7.79 -11.73 5.67
CA VAL A 319 8.75 -11.47 4.60
C VAL A 319 9.25 -10.03 4.68
N MET A 320 10.56 -9.90 4.78
CA MET A 320 11.22 -8.60 4.74
C MET A 320 11.41 -8.12 3.32
N SER A 321 11.21 -6.81 3.12
CA SER A 321 11.52 -6.13 1.86
C SER A 321 13.03 -6.07 1.60
N PRO A 322 13.46 -5.89 0.34
CA PRO A 322 14.83 -5.52 0.05
C PRO A 322 15.12 -4.13 0.63
N HIS A 323 16.17 -4.02 1.41
CA HIS A 323 16.60 -2.74 1.98
C HIS A 323 17.73 -2.13 1.15
N PRO A 324 17.70 -0.81 0.91
CA PRO A 324 18.77 -0.13 0.22
C PRO A 324 20.09 -0.19 1.02
N PRO A 325 21.25 -0.17 0.37
CA PRO A 325 22.52 0.02 1.07
C PRO A 325 22.50 1.28 1.93
N ARG A 326 23.12 1.25 3.10
CA ARG A 326 23.17 2.42 4.02
C ARG A 326 23.79 3.68 3.41
N SER A 327 24.56 3.53 2.34
CA SER A 327 25.12 4.64 1.57
C SER A 327 24.16 5.28 0.59
N GLU A 328 23.00 4.65 0.36
CA GLU A 328 22.02 5.15 -0.60
C GLU A 328 21.33 6.40 -0.08
N LYS A 329 21.48 7.48 -0.82
CA LYS A 329 20.94 8.78 -0.42
C LYS A 329 19.42 8.80 -0.58
N GLY A 330 18.73 9.36 0.43
CA GLY A 330 17.28 9.49 0.41
C GLY A 330 16.51 8.25 0.82
N GLU A 331 17.21 7.15 1.14
CA GLU A 331 16.59 5.90 1.60
C GLU A 331 16.83 5.64 3.09
N TRP A 332 17.65 6.46 3.75
CA TRP A 332 17.96 6.38 5.17
C TRP A 332 17.87 7.76 5.81
N MET A 333 17.36 7.83 7.02
CA MET A 333 17.33 9.06 7.79
C MET A 333 17.55 8.82 9.27
N VAL A 334 18.02 9.83 9.99
CA VAL A 334 18.06 9.81 11.45
C VAL A 334 16.63 9.76 11.97
N ASP A 335 16.37 8.87 12.93
CA ASP A 335 15.03 8.75 13.53
C ASP A 335 14.58 10.10 14.11
N PRO A 336 13.55 10.73 13.54
CA PRO A 336 13.10 12.03 14.00
C PRO A 336 12.38 11.99 15.36
N PHE A 337 11.93 10.80 15.78
CA PHE A 337 11.25 10.59 17.05
C PHE A 337 12.21 10.27 18.21
N LEU A 338 13.52 10.10 17.90
CA LEU A 338 14.59 9.79 18.87
C LEU A 338 14.41 8.47 19.63
N ASN A 339 13.66 7.53 19.07
CA ASN A 339 13.45 6.20 19.66
C ASN A 339 14.58 5.22 19.31
N PHE A 340 15.23 5.43 18.16
CA PHE A 340 16.26 4.55 17.62
C PHE A 340 17.57 5.28 17.47
N LYS A 341 18.68 4.57 17.69
CA LYS A 341 20.03 5.10 17.50
C LYS A 341 20.44 4.99 16.02
N GLY A 342 21.07 6.04 15.50
CA GLY A 342 21.61 6.07 14.15
C GLY A 342 20.54 6.33 13.09
N ILE A 343 20.83 5.89 11.87
CA ILE A 343 19.91 6.04 10.73
C ILE A 343 19.00 4.82 10.63
N GLN A 344 17.76 5.08 10.26
CA GLN A 344 16.72 4.07 10.02
C GLN A 344 16.37 4.04 8.52
N PRO A 345 15.98 2.88 7.95
CA PRO A 345 15.52 2.82 6.57
C PRO A 345 14.17 3.56 6.44
N ILE A 346 13.98 4.23 5.33
CA ILE A 346 12.69 4.85 5.02
C ILE A 346 11.69 3.79 4.54
N GLY A 347 12.17 2.85 3.75
CA GLY A 347 11.43 1.75 3.16
C GLY A 347 12.26 1.05 2.06
N PRO A 348 11.64 0.15 1.28
CA PRO A 348 10.29 -0.40 1.45
C PRO A 348 10.08 -1.09 2.78
N GLY A 349 8.81 -1.23 3.16
CA GLY A 349 8.44 -1.84 4.43
C GLY A 349 7.94 -3.29 4.28
N TYR A 350 6.76 -3.58 4.82
CA TYR A 350 6.19 -4.93 4.86
C TYR A 350 5.30 -5.20 3.65
N ARG A 351 5.01 -6.48 3.40
CA ARG A 351 4.14 -6.86 2.29
C ARG A 351 2.69 -6.51 2.55
N LEU A 352 2.02 -6.17 1.45
CA LEU A 352 0.62 -5.79 1.40
C LEU A 352 -0.16 -6.70 0.46
N PRO A 353 -1.47 -6.90 0.67
CA PRO A 353 -2.30 -7.55 -0.32
C PRO A 353 -2.28 -6.74 -1.64
N PHE A 354 -1.99 -7.45 -2.73
CA PHE A 354 -1.90 -6.87 -4.07
C PHE A 354 -2.37 -7.88 -5.11
N TYR A 355 -3.28 -7.48 -5.98
CA TYR A 355 -3.72 -8.32 -7.09
C TYR A 355 -4.21 -7.48 -8.27
N ILE A 356 -4.06 -8.03 -9.47
CA ILE A 356 -4.38 -7.37 -10.73
C ILE A 356 -5.47 -8.17 -11.42
N VAL A 357 -6.61 -7.53 -11.67
CA VAL A 357 -7.79 -8.10 -12.32
C VAL A 357 -7.86 -7.57 -13.76
N SER A 358 -7.57 -8.44 -14.72
CA SER A 358 -7.52 -8.11 -16.15
C SER A 358 -7.75 -9.37 -16.98
N PRO A 359 -8.20 -9.28 -18.25
CA PRO A 359 -8.14 -10.41 -19.16
C PRO A 359 -6.73 -11.02 -19.29
N TRP A 360 -5.70 -10.20 -19.10
CA TRP A 360 -4.28 -10.53 -19.25
C TRP A 360 -3.61 -11.08 -17.98
N THR A 361 -4.36 -11.24 -16.89
CA THR A 361 -3.85 -11.73 -15.60
C THR A 361 -4.66 -12.90 -15.05
N ARG A 362 -5.47 -13.56 -15.90
CA ARG A 362 -6.31 -14.70 -15.50
C ARG A 362 -5.46 -15.95 -15.25
N GLY A 363 -5.94 -16.84 -14.39
CA GLY A 363 -5.40 -18.18 -14.24
C GLY A 363 -4.71 -18.47 -12.93
N GLY A 364 -4.84 -17.60 -11.92
CA GLY A 364 -4.28 -17.83 -10.58
C GLY A 364 -2.76 -17.77 -10.55
N HIS A 365 -2.17 -16.80 -11.22
CA HIS A 365 -0.72 -16.61 -11.24
C HIS A 365 -0.23 -15.89 -9.99
N VAL A 366 0.98 -16.25 -9.54
CA VAL A 366 1.70 -15.54 -8.48
C VAL A 366 2.83 -14.74 -9.09
N PHE A 367 2.78 -13.43 -8.93
CA PHE A 367 3.83 -12.50 -9.32
C PHE A 367 4.78 -12.30 -8.14
N THR A 368 6.06 -12.67 -8.32
CA THR A 368 7.06 -12.77 -7.24
C THR A 368 8.21 -11.77 -7.38
N GLU A 369 8.12 -10.81 -8.28
CA GLU A 369 9.11 -9.72 -8.35
C GLU A 369 8.84 -8.69 -7.25
N HIS A 370 9.90 -8.10 -6.72
CA HIS A 370 9.80 -7.07 -5.69
C HIS A 370 9.12 -5.83 -6.26
N ALA A 371 8.04 -5.41 -5.68
CA ALA A 371 7.26 -4.25 -6.10
C ALA A 371 6.81 -3.43 -4.87
N ALA A 372 6.52 -2.16 -5.09
CA ALA A 372 5.97 -1.25 -4.08
C ALA A 372 5.05 -0.22 -4.78
N HIS A 373 4.61 0.81 -4.09
CA HIS A 373 3.70 1.79 -4.69
C HIS A 373 4.29 2.48 -5.93
N GLU A 374 5.59 2.75 -5.94
CA GLU A 374 6.30 3.31 -7.11
C GLU A 374 6.26 2.39 -8.33
N SER A 375 6.10 1.09 -8.14
CA SER A 375 5.97 0.11 -9.23
C SER A 375 4.73 0.39 -10.09
N GLN A 376 3.64 0.86 -9.49
CA GLN A 376 2.45 1.25 -10.25
C GLN A 376 2.72 2.49 -11.13
N THR A 377 3.52 3.45 -10.64
CA THR A 377 3.97 4.58 -11.47
C THR A 377 4.86 4.11 -12.63
N MET A 378 5.82 3.21 -12.36
CA MET A 378 6.69 2.65 -13.41
C MET A 378 5.91 1.84 -14.45
N PHE A 379 4.84 1.15 -14.04
CA PHE A 379 3.91 0.50 -14.97
C PHE A 379 3.21 1.52 -15.88
N LEU A 380 2.70 2.61 -15.33
CA LEU A 380 2.10 3.68 -16.12
C LEU A 380 3.10 4.32 -17.10
N GLU A 381 4.36 4.46 -16.72
CA GLU A 381 5.43 4.94 -17.61
C GLU A 381 5.61 4.00 -18.81
N LYS A 382 5.69 2.67 -18.57
CA LYS A 382 5.83 1.66 -19.62
C LYS A 382 4.62 1.59 -20.53
N TRP A 383 3.44 1.61 -19.93
CA TRP A 383 2.18 1.64 -20.68
C TRP A 383 2.06 2.91 -21.56
N ALA A 384 2.39 4.08 -21.02
CA ALA A 384 2.36 5.34 -21.75
C ALA A 384 3.38 5.37 -22.88
N GLU A 385 4.61 4.85 -22.68
CA GLU A 385 5.63 4.71 -23.70
C GLU A 385 5.12 3.87 -24.88
N ALA A 386 4.51 2.73 -24.58
CA ALA A 386 3.94 1.84 -25.59
C ALA A 386 2.81 2.51 -26.41
N HIS A 387 2.12 3.51 -25.86
CA HIS A 387 1.06 4.28 -26.53
C HIS A 387 1.56 5.61 -27.14
N GLY A 388 2.87 5.84 -27.17
CA GLY A 388 3.45 7.08 -27.75
C GLY A 388 3.21 8.35 -26.89
N LYS A 389 2.83 8.19 -25.64
CA LYS A 389 2.61 9.25 -24.65
C LYS A 389 3.62 9.18 -23.50
N GLY A 390 4.84 8.74 -23.77
CA GLY A 390 5.83 8.45 -22.75
C GLY A 390 6.11 9.61 -21.79
N PHE A 391 6.17 9.32 -20.52
CA PHE A 391 6.65 10.19 -19.45
C PHE A 391 7.58 9.41 -18.51
N GLN A 392 8.30 10.12 -17.66
CA GLN A 392 9.08 9.52 -16.59
C GLN A 392 8.98 10.39 -15.34
N SER A 393 8.52 9.84 -14.24
CA SER A 393 8.54 10.50 -12.94
C SER A 393 9.98 10.69 -12.49
N LYS A 394 10.35 11.93 -12.21
CA LYS A 394 11.68 12.27 -11.64
C LYS A 394 11.73 12.07 -10.13
N GLU A 395 10.57 11.81 -9.54
CA GLU A 395 10.38 11.70 -8.09
C GLU A 395 10.72 10.29 -7.56
N ILE A 396 10.73 9.26 -8.43
CA ILE A 396 11.11 7.91 -8.02
C ILE A 396 12.60 7.87 -7.70
N PRO A 397 13.00 7.50 -6.46
CA PRO A 397 14.42 7.36 -6.11
C PRO A 397 15.15 6.38 -7.01
N THR A 398 16.40 6.66 -7.33
CA THR A 398 17.19 5.87 -8.28
C THR A 398 17.29 4.40 -7.86
N TRP A 399 17.54 4.14 -6.59
CA TRP A 399 17.63 2.77 -6.07
C TRP A 399 16.30 2.00 -6.27
N ARG A 400 15.15 2.62 -5.94
CA ARG A 400 13.84 1.99 -6.11
C ARG A 400 13.56 1.69 -7.57
N ARG A 401 13.86 2.61 -8.47
CA ARG A 401 13.71 2.40 -9.92
C ARG A 401 14.55 1.24 -10.46
N GLN A 402 15.68 0.93 -9.84
CA GLN A 402 16.56 -0.16 -10.24
C GLN A 402 16.22 -1.50 -9.59
N GLN A 403 15.61 -1.49 -8.42
CA GLN A 403 15.39 -2.69 -7.62
C GLN A 403 13.94 -3.17 -7.61
N LEU A 404 12.99 -2.27 -7.88
CA LEU A 404 11.58 -2.63 -7.92
C LEU A 404 11.14 -2.90 -9.36
N SER A 405 10.22 -3.83 -9.50
CA SER A 405 9.58 -4.19 -10.76
C SER A 405 8.68 -3.07 -11.28
N ASP A 406 8.56 -2.97 -12.59
CA ASP A 406 7.59 -2.14 -13.29
C ASP A 406 6.24 -2.85 -13.54
N LEU A 407 6.00 -4.00 -12.94
CA LEU A 407 4.80 -4.83 -13.03
C LEU A 407 4.47 -5.40 -14.42
N VAL A 408 5.24 -5.12 -15.46
CA VAL A 408 4.92 -5.61 -16.82
C VAL A 408 4.86 -7.13 -16.87
N ASN A 409 5.75 -7.83 -16.13
CA ASN A 409 5.78 -9.28 -16.08
C ASN A 409 4.63 -9.92 -15.25
N ALA A 410 3.78 -9.10 -14.59
CA ALA A 410 2.57 -9.58 -13.95
C ALA A 410 1.45 -9.91 -14.96
N PHE A 411 1.63 -9.53 -16.21
CA PHE A 411 0.65 -9.74 -17.29
C PHE A 411 1.11 -10.86 -18.22
N ASP A 412 0.24 -11.83 -18.48
CA ASP A 412 0.48 -12.90 -19.44
C ASP A 412 -0.13 -12.56 -20.81
N SER A 413 0.70 -12.03 -21.70
CA SER A 413 0.30 -11.70 -23.07
C SER A 413 0.12 -12.94 -23.98
N VAL A 414 0.65 -14.11 -23.58
CA VAL A 414 0.60 -15.34 -24.38
C VAL A 414 -0.73 -16.05 -24.21
N SER A 415 -1.23 -16.18 -22.98
CA SER A 415 -2.51 -16.84 -22.69
C SER A 415 -3.70 -16.16 -23.36
N TYR A 416 -3.67 -14.83 -23.51
CA TYR A 416 -4.75 -14.08 -24.17
C TYR A 416 -4.85 -14.42 -25.68
N THR A 417 -3.74 -14.56 -26.38
CA THR A 417 -3.72 -14.91 -27.81
C THR A 417 -4.31 -16.29 -28.11
N HIS A 418 -4.22 -17.22 -27.18
CA HIS A 418 -4.82 -18.56 -27.33
C HIS A 418 -6.32 -18.60 -27.06
N LEU A 419 -6.88 -17.64 -26.33
CA LEU A 419 -8.32 -17.56 -26.04
C LEU A 419 -9.13 -16.86 -27.15
N THR A 420 -8.47 -16.16 -28.06
CA THR A 420 -9.11 -15.39 -29.15
C THR A 420 -9.11 -16.07 -30.50
N LEU A 421 -8.50 -17.26 -30.64
CA LEU A 421 -8.59 -18.05 -31.86
C LEU A 421 -9.91 -18.84 -31.86
N PRO A 422 -10.87 -18.53 -32.73
CA PRO A 422 -12.04 -19.37 -32.91
C PRO A 422 -11.58 -20.70 -33.50
N THR A 423 -11.94 -21.79 -32.85
CA THR A 423 -11.87 -23.15 -33.42
C THR A 423 -12.92 -23.33 -34.48
#